data_a1348f1f0164ec04544d20b1657e5574
#
_entry.id   a1348f1f0164ec04544d20b1657e5574
#
_cell.length_a   1.000
_cell.length_b   1.000
_cell.length_c   1.000
_cell.angle_alpha   90.00
_cell.angle_beta   90.00
_cell.angle_gamma   90.00
#
_symmetry.space_group_name_H-M   'P 1'
#
loop_
_entity.id
_entity.type
_entity.pdbx_description
1 polymer ?
#
loop_
_entity_poly.entity_id
_entity_poly.type
_entity_poly.pdbx_seq_one_letter_code
_entity_poly.pdbx_strand_id
1 'polypeptide(L)'
;MKTMKTIITAILAVLTFTCCMAREKKPAIKARLKGYPSGAIDEYHFHAGKAIVKGRFVNRTEHSFSTFNVTGTDLFSNQAFVRTINIEPDGSFLELISLPHSGWVYFDGAEIPPAFIAVGDTLDLLINGTGDETTISGSGATGEVNSVWPRLETQFASKETRTPWKEMNREFMLEWKNRKVRELDRIASAIDADTITLLNGCSDYAKDVLKTSLLAMPLEQALVALHQWWWRTRSEDRKPNPALTISSDSFFDFLSARQSYLMDNPLMILAADGDGVVNNMEFYVLNAYLYLANDMERWSKSTDSEELGSYKENFILPYNYDPELHREMLEYDKGRLIPVADYYSMCSDSIRSRFKLDHTGFMMQLCLLHRVLDFDFEGSDGWFLTRKAEELAGAIPQFTDPSICHHAVDAYRRFVIEREGSARIDASNPTPGDSLFQSLKEKYAGNVIYMDFWGIGCGPCRKGMLDQRTLVEQYKEAPVRFLYICNEKDSPREPSEKFLTDNNIQGEHIFISSDEWNLLTNKFQFNAIPFTLLIDRNGNIVEKNVPPTAARLDELLK
;
A
#
# COMPACT_ATOMS: atom_id res chain seq x y z
N MET A 1 28.00 -21.91 -6.31
CA MET A 1 26.79 -21.85 -7.13
C MET A 1 25.94 -23.13 -7.13
N LYS A 2 26.44 -24.30 -7.54
CA LYS A 2 25.61 -25.55 -7.49
C LYS A 2 25.13 -25.90 -6.08
N THR A 3 25.96 -25.78 -5.07
CA THR A 3 25.65 -26.12 -3.67
C THR A 3 24.57 -25.17 -3.08
N MET A 4 24.65 -23.88 -3.40
CA MET A 4 23.69 -22.87 -2.92
C MET A 4 22.30 -23.06 -3.55
N LYS A 5 22.25 -23.38 -4.86
CA LYS A 5 20.96 -23.73 -5.51
C LYS A 5 20.30 -24.95 -4.90
N THR A 6 21.09 -25.97 -4.55
CA THR A 6 20.58 -27.19 -3.91
C THR A 6 20.05 -26.89 -2.50
N ILE A 7 20.73 -26.02 -1.75
CA ILE A 7 20.29 -25.61 -0.41
C ILE A 7 19.00 -24.78 -0.51
N ILE A 8 18.91 -23.82 -1.43
CA ILE A 8 17.71 -23.01 -1.65
C ILE A 8 16.53 -23.89 -2.07
N THR A 9 16.75 -24.83 -2.99
CA THR A 9 15.70 -25.78 -3.41
C THR A 9 15.24 -26.67 -2.24
N ALA A 10 16.17 -27.11 -1.40
CA ALA A 10 15.85 -27.91 -0.22
C ALA A 10 15.09 -27.09 0.82
N ILE A 11 15.48 -25.84 1.10
CA ILE A 11 14.78 -24.94 2.01
C ILE A 11 13.36 -24.65 1.47
N LEU A 12 13.22 -24.34 0.19
CA LEU A 12 11.92 -24.10 -0.44
C LEU A 12 11.03 -25.35 -0.40
N ALA A 13 11.61 -26.54 -0.63
CA ALA A 13 10.87 -27.81 -0.51
C ALA A 13 10.42 -28.08 0.93
N VAL A 14 11.28 -27.80 1.91
CA VAL A 14 10.95 -27.94 3.34
C VAL A 14 9.88 -26.92 3.74
N LEU A 15 10.01 -25.66 3.34
CA LEU A 15 9.02 -24.60 3.61
C LEU A 15 7.66 -24.93 2.98
N THR A 16 7.63 -25.37 1.72
CA THR A 16 6.40 -25.79 1.04
C THR A 16 5.78 -27.02 1.72
N PHE A 17 6.62 -27.97 2.13
CA PHE A 17 6.17 -29.17 2.82
C PHE A 17 5.69 -28.87 4.24
N THR A 18 6.35 -27.99 4.98
CA THR A 18 5.93 -27.56 6.31
C THR A 18 4.61 -26.76 6.27
N CYS A 19 4.46 -25.86 5.30
CA CYS A 19 3.19 -25.18 5.04
C CYS A 19 2.07 -26.15 4.61
N CYS A 20 2.39 -27.18 3.82
CA CYS A 20 1.42 -28.22 3.44
C CYS A 20 1.13 -29.22 4.57
N MET A 21 2.11 -29.51 5.45
CA MET A 21 1.92 -30.43 6.59
C MET A 21 1.17 -29.77 7.75
N ALA A 22 1.16 -28.43 7.84
CA ALA A 22 0.26 -27.71 8.74
C ALA A 22 -1.24 -27.87 8.36
N ARG A 23 -1.55 -28.75 7.43
CA ARG A 23 -2.88 -29.28 7.09
C ARG A 23 -3.47 -30.26 8.13
N GLU A 24 -2.91 -30.33 9.35
CA GLU A 24 -3.71 -30.89 10.43
C GLU A 24 -4.94 -30.00 10.59
N LYS A 25 -6.11 -30.63 10.50
CA LYS A 25 -7.47 -30.06 10.57
C LYS A 25 -7.52 -28.83 11.48
N LYS A 26 -7.15 -27.67 10.93
CA LYS A 26 -7.45 -26.41 11.59
C LYS A 26 -8.95 -26.37 11.79
N PRO A 27 -9.43 -25.95 12.95
CA PRO A 27 -10.84 -25.68 13.11
C PRO A 27 -11.20 -24.74 11.95
N ALA A 28 -12.16 -25.15 11.15
CA ALA A 28 -12.71 -24.29 10.10
C ALA A 28 -12.89 -22.92 10.74
N ILE A 29 -12.38 -21.88 10.08
CA ILE A 29 -12.53 -20.51 10.56
C ILE A 29 -14.02 -20.35 10.89
N LYS A 30 -14.34 -20.57 12.16
CA LYS A 30 -15.71 -20.38 12.65
C LYS A 30 -15.80 -18.93 12.96
N ALA A 31 -16.47 -18.24 12.26
CA ALA A 31 -16.95 -17.05 12.69
C ALA A 31 -17.14 -16.12 11.69
N ARG A 32 -17.99 -16.34 11.28
CA ARG A 32 -18.43 -15.76 10.12
C ARG A 32 -19.81 -15.30 10.44
N LEU A 33 -20.15 -14.19 9.90
CA LEU A 33 -21.53 -13.81 9.93
C LEU A 33 -22.38 -14.96 9.40
N LYS A 34 -23.49 -15.22 10.03
CA LYS A 34 -24.47 -16.20 9.55
C LYS A 34 -24.79 -15.91 8.09
N GLY A 35 -24.68 -16.89 7.21
CA GLY A 35 -24.86 -16.70 5.77
C GLY A 35 -23.59 -16.47 4.97
N TYR A 36 -22.42 -16.36 5.61
CA TYR A 36 -21.15 -16.54 4.93
C TYR A 36 -20.86 -18.03 4.68
N PRO A 37 -20.24 -18.37 3.55
CA PRO A 37 -19.91 -19.76 3.29
C PRO A 37 -19.06 -20.32 4.40
N SER A 38 -19.46 -21.48 4.94
CA SER A 38 -18.71 -22.22 5.95
C SER A 38 -17.53 -23.00 5.38
N GLY A 39 -17.34 -22.92 4.05
CA GLY A 39 -16.26 -23.59 3.33
C GLY A 39 -14.93 -22.84 3.46
N ALA A 40 -13.85 -23.54 3.20
CA ALA A 40 -12.58 -22.88 2.91
C ALA A 40 -12.84 -21.89 1.78
N ILE A 41 -12.40 -20.65 1.96
CA ILE A 41 -12.39 -19.68 0.89
C ILE A 41 -11.50 -20.30 -0.17
N ASP A 42 -12.07 -20.51 -1.34
CA ASP A 42 -11.37 -21.15 -2.43
C ASP A 42 -10.11 -20.33 -2.72
N GLU A 43 -8.97 -21.00 -2.76
CA GLU A 43 -7.69 -20.39 -3.09
C GLU A 43 -7.76 -19.58 -4.39
N TYR A 44 -8.74 -19.83 -5.25
CA TYR A 44 -8.98 -19.11 -6.50
C TYR A 44 -9.09 -17.59 -6.37
N HIS A 45 -9.57 -17.07 -5.26
CA HIS A 45 -9.81 -15.64 -5.12
C HIS A 45 -8.53 -14.84 -4.89
N PHE A 46 -7.47 -15.51 -4.45
CA PHE A 46 -6.21 -14.90 -4.04
C PHE A 46 -5.03 -15.24 -4.95
N HIS A 47 -5.30 -15.86 -6.10
CA HIS A 47 -4.25 -16.20 -7.05
C HIS A 47 -4.09 -15.16 -8.14
N ALA A 48 -2.82 -14.98 -8.56
CA ALA A 48 -2.51 -14.22 -9.76
C ALA A 48 -3.14 -14.86 -11.00
N GLY A 49 -3.65 -14.04 -11.87
CA GLY A 49 -4.26 -14.50 -13.11
C GLY A 49 -4.44 -13.37 -14.11
N LYS A 50 -5.24 -13.62 -15.12
CA LYS A 50 -5.52 -12.66 -16.20
C LYS A 50 -6.98 -12.26 -16.19
N ALA A 51 -7.25 -11.02 -16.62
CA ALA A 51 -8.57 -10.51 -16.89
C ALA A 51 -8.54 -9.66 -18.17
N ILE A 52 -9.69 -9.45 -18.77
CA ILE A 52 -9.82 -8.61 -19.97
C ILE A 52 -10.38 -7.26 -19.54
N VAL A 53 -9.72 -6.17 -19.95
CA VAL A 53 -10.27 -4.82 -19.91
C VAL A 53 -10.54 -4.39 -21.34
N LYS A 54 -11.81 -4.12 -21.66
CA LYS A 54 -12.21 -3.65 -22.99
C LYS A 54 -13.21 -2.52 -22.87
N GLY A 55 -13.48 -1.87 -23.98
CA GLY A 55 -14.53 -0.87 -24.02
C GLY A 55 -14.40 0.10 -25.16
N ARG A 56 -15.04 1.25 -24.98
CA ARG A 56 -15.04 2.32 -25.97
C ARG A 56 -15.04 3.69 -25.29
N PHE A 57 -14.22 4.58 -25.82
CA PHE A 57 -14.22 6.00 -25.49
C PHE A 57 -14.94 6.76 -26.61
N VAL A 58 -16.14 7.25 -26.32
CA VAL A 58 -16.97 8.00 -27.26
C VAL A 58 -16.87 9.51 -27.01
N ASN A 59 -17.30 10.31 -27.99
CA ASN A 59 -17.31 11.79 -27.91
C ASN A 59 -15.93 12.38 -27.57
N ARG A 60 -14.87 11.78 -28.12
CA ARG A 60 -13.48 12.24 -27.93
C ARG A 60 -13.27 13.61 -28.59
N THR A 61 -12.43 14.41 -27.96
CA THR A 61 -11.92 15.68 -28.47
C THR A 61 -10.43 15.58 -28.77
N GLU A 62 -9.84 16.58 -29.35
CA GLU A 62 -8.39 16.66 -29.57
C GLU A 62 -7.56 16.66 -28.28
N HIS A 63 -8.19 16.98 -27.14
CA HIS A 63 -7.57 16.96 -25.80
C HIS A 63 -7.84 15.66 -25.03
N SER A 64 -8.55 14.70 -25.64
CA SER A 64 -8.79 13.42 -25.00
C SER A 64 -7.51 12.60 -24.92
N PHE A 65 -7.32 11.91 -23.78
CA PHE A 65 -6.20 11.00 -23.59
C PHE A 65 -6.24 9.82 -24.56
N SER A 66 -5.07 9.30 -24.91
CA SER A 66 -4.91 8.09 -25.75
C SER A 66 -4.54 6.86 -24.94
N THR A 67 -4.22 7.04 -23.66
CA THR A 67 -3.94 5.95 -22.72
C THR A 67 -4.59 6.24 -21.37
N PHE A 68 -4.86 5.19 -20.60
CA PHE A 68 -5.12 5.30 -19.17
C PHE A 68 -4.54 4.09 -18.44
N ASN A 69 -4.28 4.21 -17.15
CA ASN A 69 -3.81 3.09 -16.36
C ASN A 69 -4.94 2.44 -15.58
N VAL A 70 -4.91 1.11 -15.54
CA VAL A 70 -5.58 0.31 -14.52
C VAL A 70 -4.56 0.07 -13.42
N THR A 71 -4.84 0.54 -12.22
CA THR A 71 -3.93 0.48 -11.08
C THR A 71 -4.58 -0.20 -9.88
N GLY A 72 -3.76 -0.73 -8.99
CA GLY A 72 -4.20 -1.31 -7.74
C GLY A 72 -3.00 -1.71 -6.89
N THR A 73 -3.28 -2.38 -5.79
CA THR A 73 -2.26 -2.91 -4.87
C THR A 73 -2.42 -4.42 -4.75
N ASP A 74 -1.33 -5.15 -4.91
CA ASP A 74 -1.26 -6.53 -4.45
C ASP A 74 -1.20 -6.49 -2.92
N LEU A 75 -2.32 -6.74 -2.27
CA LEU A 75 -2.45 -6.62 -0.82
C LEU A 75 -1.68 -7.69 -0.04
N PHE A 76 -1.13 -8.70 -0.68
CA PHE A 76 -0.22 -9.64 -0.02
C PHE A 76 1.24 -9.18 -0.01
N SER A 77 1.70 -8.56 -1.10
CA SER A 77 3.08 -8.07 -1.19
C SER A 77 3.22 -6.57 -0.92
N ASN A 78 2.12 -5.87 -0.71
CA ASN A 78 2.04 -4.41 -0.61
C ASN A 78 2.67 -3.68 -1.81
N GLN A 79 2.66 -4.32 -2.98
CA GLN A 79 3.25 -3.77 -4.20
C GLN A 79 2.16 -3.24 -5.12
N ALA A 80 2.37 -2.04 -5.64
CA ALA A 80 1.51 -1.51 -6.68
C ALA A 80 1.59 -2.36 -7.95
N PHE A 81 0.48 -2.51 -8.63
CA PHE A 81 0.48 -2.94 -10.02
C PHE A 81 -0.14 -1.85 -10.90
N VAL A 82 0.45 -1.65 -12.07
CA VAL A 82 0.01 -0.67 -13.05
C VAL A 82 -0.01 -1.32 -14.43
N ARG A 83 -1.10 -1.13 -15.17
CA ARG A 83 -1.27 -1.64 -16.53
C ARG A 83 -1.83 -0.54 -17.42
N THR A 84 -1.06 -0.11 -18.39
CA THR A 84 -1.51 0.89 -19.37
C THR A 84 -2.44 0.27 -20.39
N ILE A 85 -3.58 0.89 -20.59
CA ILE A 85 -4.56 0.57 -21.63
C ILE A 85 -4.38 1.57 -22.76
N ASN A 86 -4.17 1.09 -23.98
CA ASN A 86 -4.07 1.92 -25.18
C ASN A 86 -5.45 2.03 -25.82
N ILE A 87 -5.82 3.25 -26.24
CA ILE A 87 -7.08 3.53 -26.90
C ILE A 87 -6.80 3.73 -28.40
N GLU A 88 -7.41 2.89 -29.20
CA GLU A 88 -7.31 2.96 -30.66
C GLU A 88 -7.88 4.27 -31.21
N PRO A 89 -7.50 4.68 -32.44
CA PRO A 89 -8.00 5.91 -33.06
C PRO A 89 -9.53 5.98 -33.15
N ASP A 90 -10.22 4.84 -33.29
CA ASP A 90 -11.67 4.76 -33.31
C ASP A 90 -12.33 4.80 -31.93
N GLY A 91 -11.53 4.93 -30.87
CA GLY A 91 -11.94 4.97 -29.48
C GLY A 91 -12.11 3.59 -28.83
N SER A 92 -11.94 2.49 -29.54
CA SER A 92 -12.01 1.14 -28.96
C SER A 92 -10.72 0.81 -28.18
N PHE A 93 -10.83 -0.08 -27.21
CA PHE A 93 -9.68 -0.68 -26.52
C PHE A 93 -10.01 -2.11 -26.08
N LEU A 94 -8.98 -2.95 -26.06
CA LEU A 94 -9.05 -4.31 -25.55
C LEU A 94 -7.66 -4.75 -25.12
N GLU A 95 -7.50 -5.00 -23.81
CA GLU A 95 -6.23 -5.45 -23.24
C GLU A 95 -6.44 -6.66 -22.33
N LEU A 96 -5.51 -7.62 -22.41
CA LEU A 96 -5.40 -8.73 -21.49
C LEU A 96 -4.40 -8.38 -20.41
N ILE A 97 -4.91 -8.01 -19.23
CA ILE A 97 -4.07 -7.59 -18.11
C ILE A 97 -3.78 -8.75 -17.16
N SER A 98 -2.62 -8.70 -16.50
CA SER A 98 -2.29 -9.60 -15.40
C SER A 98 -2.64 -8.93 -14.08
N LEU A 99 -3.39 -9.66 -13.24
CA LEU A 99 -3.78 -9.23 -11.89
C LEU A 99 -3.02 -10.07 -10.86
N PRO A 100 -2.58 -9.50 -9.74
CA PRO A 100 -2.02 -10.28 -8.62
C PRO A 100 -3.09 -11.16 -7.95
N HIS A 101 -4.32 -10.67 -7.88
CA HIS A 101 -5.53 -11.35 -7.41
C HIS A 101 -6.77 -10.59 -7.90
N SER A 102 -7.94 -11.14 -7.72
CA SER A 102 -9.20 -10.39 -7.90
C SER A 102 -9.28 -9.24 -6.90
N GLY A 103 -9.89 -8.12 -7.27
CA GLY A 103 -10.02 -6.99 -6.35
C GLY A 103 -10.49 -5.72 -7.03
N TRP A 104 -10.45 -4.62 -6.29
CA TRP A 104 -10.79 -3.32 -6.80
C TRP A 104 -9.61 -2.66 -7.50
N VAL A 105 -9.89 -2.01 -8.61
CA VAL A 105 -8.92 -1.29 -9.41
C VAL A 105 -9.34 0.16 -9.58
N TYR A 106 -8.36 1.02 -9.75
CA TYR A 106 -8.49 2.45 -9.97
C TYR A 106 -8.01 2.78 -11.38
N PHE A 107 -8.42 3.93 -11.89
CA PHE A 107 -8.13 4.33 -13.26
C PHE A 107 -7.44 5.70 -13.28
N ASP A 108 -6.14 5.69 -13.49
CA ASP A 108 -5.36 6.92 -13.59
C ASP A 108 -5.40 7.49 -15.01
N GLY A 109 -5.57 8.80 -15.12
CA GLY A 109 -5.65 9.50 -16.40
C GLY A 109 -7.06 9.60 -16.98
N ALA A 110 -8.07 8.94 -16.36
CA ALA A 110 -9.47 8.97 -16.76
C ALA A 110 -10.40 9.20 -15.56
N GLU A 111 -11.48 9.91 -15.76
CA GLU A 111 -12.53 10.08 -14.73
C GLU A 111 -13.45 8.87 -14.72
N ILE A 112 -12.94 7.72 -14.31
CA ILE A 112 -13.66 6.45 -14.19
C ILE A 112 -13.74 6.09 -12.71
N PRO A 113 -14.92 5.77 -12.18
CA PRO A 113 -15.05 5.28 -10.81
C PRO A 113 -14.27 3.97 -10.60
N PRO A 114 -13.80 3.69 -9.39
CA PRO A 114 -13.20 2.39 -9.07
C PRO A 114 -14.13 1.24 -9.47
N ALA A 115 -13.55 0.14 -9.91
CA ALA A 115 -14.30 -1.03 -10.32
C ALA A 115 -13.70 -2.32 -9.74
N PHE A 116 -14.56 -3.29 -9.43
CA PHE A 116 -14.14 -4.64 -9.10
C PHE A 116 -13.82 -5.43 -10.37
N ILE A 117 -12.72 -6.16 -10.36
CA ILE A 117 -12.35 -7.07 -11.44
C ILE A 117 -11.92 -8.43 -10.88
N ALA A 118 -12.57 -9.48 -11.33
CA ALA A 118 -12.21 -10.85 -10.96
C ALA A 118 -11.27 -11.47 -11.99
N VAL A 119 -10.33 -12.27 -11.52
CA VAL A 119 -9.47 -13.08 -12.39
C VAL A 119 -10.34 -14.00 -13.25
N GLY A 120 -10.09 -14.02 -14.55
CA GLY A 120 -10.84 -14.78 -15.54
C GLY A 120 -12.02 -14.03 -16.18
N ASP A 121 -12.42 -12.91 -15.60
CA ASP A 121 -13.56 -12.12 -16.07
C ASP A 121 -13.16 -11.04 -17.07
N THR A 122 -14.18 -10.36 -17.57
CA THR A 122 -14.07 -9.19 -18.45
C THR A 122 -14.68 -7.97 -17.77
N LEU A 123 -13.94 -6.87 -17.72
CA LEU A 123 -14.42 -5.54 -17.39
C LEU A 123 -14.68 -4.78 -18.70
N ASP A 124 -15.87 -4.22 -18.87
CA ASP A 124 -16.29 -3.50 -20.07
C ASP A 124 -16.67 -2.07 -19.71
N LEU A 125 -15.98 -1.09 -20.29
CA LEU A 125 -16.07 0.32 -19.95
C LEU A 125 -16.60 1.12 -21.15
N LEU A 126 -17.67 1.90 -20.97
CA LEU A 126 -18.06 2.94 -21.91
C LEU A 126 -17.71 4.31 -21.31
N ILE A 127 -16.62 4.88 -21.79
CA ILE A 127 -16.12 6.18 -21.33
C ILE A 127 -16.71 7.27 -22.24
N ASN A 128 -17.17 8.39 -21.65
CA ASN A 128 -17.75 9.50 -22.41
C ASN A 128 -16.93 10.77 -22.21
N GLY A 129 -16.38 11.31 -23.30
CA GLY A 129 -15.55 12.51 -23.30
C GLY A 129 -16.29 13.83 -23.02
N THR A 130 -17.63 13.82 -22.93
CA THR A 130 -18.43 15.00 -22.59
C THR A 130 -18.68 15.15 -21.09
N GLY A 131 -18.10 14.25 -20.26
CA GLY A 131 -18.21 14.29 -18.79
C GLY A 131 -19.48 13.64 -18.27
N ASP A 132 -20.26 12.97 -19.12
CA ASP A 132 -21.34 12.09 -18.65
C ASP A 132 -20.74 10.85 -17.98
N GLU A 133 -21.54 10.22 -17.10
CA GLU A 133 -21.08 9.06 -16.32
C GLU A 133 -20.52 7.93 -17.20
N THR A 134 -19.35 7.43 -16.81
CA THR A 134 -18.79 6.20 -17.37
C THR A 134 -19.66 5.01 -16.98
N THR A 135 -20.06 4.22 -17.97
CA THR A 135 -20.78 2.97 -17.71
C THR A 135 -19.78 1.83 -17.49
N ILE A 136 -19.93 1.15 -16.36
CA ILE A 136 -19.12 -0.01 -15.98
C ILE A 136 -20.01 -1.25 -16.03
N SER A 137 -19.57 -2.26 -16.77
CA SER A 137 -20.23 -3.57 -16.88
C SER A 137 -19.17 -4.67 -16.97
N GLY A 138 -19.58 -5.92 -17.08
CA GLY A 138 -18.62 -7.01 -17.20
C GLY A 138 -19.25 -8.39 -17.22
N SER A 139 -18.42 -9.41 -17.25
CA SER A 139 -18.85 -10.80 -17.13
C SER A 139 -18.77 -11.29 -15.68
N GLY A 140 -19.42 -12.39 -15.37
CA GLY A 140 -19.29 -13.10 -14.10
C GLY A 140 -19.43 -12.20 -12.87
N ALA A 141 -18.59 -12.43 -11.89
CA ALA A 141 -18.58 -11.66 -10.65
C ALA A 141 -18.24 -10.19 -10.86
N THR A 142 -17.39 -9.86 -11.83
CA THR A 142 -17.07 -8.49 -12.22
C THR A 142 -18.34 -7.72 -12.59
N GLY A 143 -19.19 -8.29 -13.45
CA GLY A 143 -20.45 -7.65 -13.83
C GLY A 143 -21.44 -7.53 -12.68
N GLU A 144 -21.59 -8.57 -11.86
CA GLU A 144 -22.50 -8.59 -10.72
C GLU A 144 -22.11 -7.54 -9.66
N VAL A 145 -20.84 -7.53 -9.24
CA VAL A 145 -20.36 -6.60 -8.21
C VAL A 145 -20.51 -5.15 -8.68
N ASN A 146 -20.02 -4.81 -9.87
CA ASN A 146 -20.07 -3.44 -10.37
C ASN A 146 -21.50 -2.92 -10.63
N SER A 147 -22.45 -3.80 -10.96
CA SER A 147 -23.85 -3.42 -11.15
C SER A 147 -24.60 -3.18 -9.83
N VAL A 148 -24.19 -3.84 -8.77
CA VAL A 148 -24.92 -3.83 -7.48
C VAL A 148 -24.27 -2.86 -6.47
N TRP A 149 -22.96 -2.76 -6.45
CA TRP A 149 -22.22 -1.96 -5.46
C TRP A 149 -22.65 -0.50 -5.36
N PRO A 150 -22.82 0.29 -6.45
CA PRO A 150 -23.21 1.71 -6.32
C PRO A 150 -24.56 1.90 -5.62
N ARG A 151 -25.46 0.95 -5.78
CA ARG A 151 -26.77 0.98 -5.13
C ARG A 151 -26.68 0.60 -3.66
N LEU A 152 -25.87 -0.40 -3.34
CA LEU A 152 -25.58 -0.80 -1.94
C LEU A 152 -24.88 0.33 -1.20
N GLU A 153 -23.84 0.91 -1.79
CA GLU A 153 -23.12 2.05 -1.23
C GLU A 153 -24.09 3.20 -0.93
N THR A 154 -24.91 3.59 -1.90
CA THR A 154 -25.93 4.64 -1.70
C THR A 154 -26.92 4.31 -0.58
N GLN A 155 -27.34 3.05 -0.45
CA GLN A 155 -28.31 2.62 0.56
C GLN A 155 -27.70 2.56 1.97
N PHE A 156 -26.44 2.19 2.09
CA PHE A 156 -25.78 1.92 3.36
C PHE A 156 -24.80 3.02 3.79
N ALA A 157 -24.28 3.83 2.83
CA ALA A 157 -23.40 4.93 3.15
C ALA A 157 -24.03 5.90 4.15
N SER A 158 -23.23 6.34 5.08
CA SER A 158 -23.58 7.43 5.97
C SER A 158 -23.75 8.72 5.17
N LYS A 159 -24.74 9.54 5.53
CA LYS A 159 -24.88 10.89 4.95
C LYS A 159 -23.68 11.78 5.24
N GLU A 160 -22.86 11.41 6.20
CA GLU A 160 -21.63 12.10 6.61
C GLU A 160 -20.43 11.32 6.09
N THR A 161 -20.12 11.50 4.81
CA THR A 161 -18.98 10.83 4.16
C THR A 161 -17.64 11.51 4.43
N ARG A 162 -17.63 12.75 4.94
CA ARG A 162 -16.41 13.48 5.25
C ARG A 162 -16.38 13.86 6.72
N THR A 163 -15.31 13.43 7.38
CA THR A 163 -15.00 13.86 8.74
C THR A 163 -14.84 15.39 8.75
N PRO A 164 -15.57 16.13 9.58
CA PRO A 164 -15.42 17.58 9.65
C PRO A 164 -14.08 17.94 10.35
N TRP A 165 -13.04 18.04 9.58
CA TRP A 165 -11.66 18.29 10.01
C TRP A 165 -11.48 19.47 10.95
N LYS A 166 -12.34 20.51 10.81
CA LYS A 166 -12.19 21.74 11.58
C LYS A 166 -12.70 21.65 13.01
N GLU A 167 -13.59 20.71 13.29
CA GLU A 167 -14.28 20.57 14.57
C GLU A 167 -13.77 19.40 15.42
N MET A 168 -12.78 18.68 14.94
CA MET A 168 -12.31 17.45 15.54
C MET A 168 -11.61 17.72 16.87
N ASN A 169 -12.25 17.35 17.96
CA ASN A 169 -11.66 17.22 19.29
C ASN A 169 -11.76 15.77 19.77
N ARG A 170 -11.22 15.47 20.95
CA ARG A 170 -11.20 14.10 21.48
C ARG A 170 -12.60 13.48 21.60
N GLU A 171 -13.57 14.24 22.10
CA GLU A 171 -14.94 13.78 22.28
C GLU A 171 -15.61 13.48 20.94
N PHE A 172 -15.49 14.39 19.99
CA PHE A 172 -15.97 14.19 18.62
C PHE A 172 -15.38 12.91 17.98
N MET A 173 -14.09 12.70 18.16
CA MET A 173 -13.39 11.55 17.59
C MET A 173 -13.91 10.23 18.16
N LEU A 174 -14.13 10.16 19.48
CA LEU A 174 -14.71 8.99 20.14
C LEU A 174 -16.15 8.76 19.71
N GLU A 175 -16.95 9.84 19.58
CA GLU A 175 -18.32 9.75 19.11
C GLU A 175 -18.39 9.31 17.66
N TRP A 176 -17.53 9.86 16.78
CA TRP A 176 -17.41 9.42 15.39
C TRP A 176 -17.12 7.93 15.29
N LYS A 177 -16.07 7.44 15.97
CA LYS A 177 -15.76 6.02 16.04
C LYS A 177 -16.95 5.19 16.50
N ASN A 178 -17.59 5.57 17.60
CA ASN A 178 -18.73 4.84 18.15
C ASN A 178 -19.93 4.82 17.19
N ARG A 179 -20.13 5.90 16.41
CA ARG A 179 -21.14 5.96 15.37
C ARG A 179 -20.84 4.98 14.23
N LYS A 180 -19.58 4.94 13.76
CA LYS A 180 -19.16 4.00 12.72
C LYS A 180 -19.23 2.54 13.18
N VAL A 181 -18.94 2.28 14.42
CA VAL A 181 -19.14 0.94 15.02
C VAL A 181 -20.62 0.55 15.05
N ARG A 182 -21.53 1.48 15.37
CA ARG A 182 -22.98 1.20 15.30
C ARG A 182 -23.46 0.97 13.86
N GLU A 183 -22.91 1.69 12.87
CA GLU A 183 -23.19 1.44 11.45
C GLU A 183 -22.73 0.04 11.05
N LEU A 184 -21.52 -0.36 11.47
CA LEU A 184 -20.97 -1.68 11.26
C LEU A 184 -21.88 -2.78 11.84
N ASP A 185 -22.34 -2.61 13.09
CA ASP A 185 -23.24 -3.57 13.76
C ASP A 185 -24.60 -3.67 13.06
N ARG A 186 -25.11 -2.55 12.56
CA ARG A 186 -26.36 -2.52 11.78
C ARG A 186 -26.22 -3.31 10.48
N ILE A 187 -25.10 -3.13 9.78
CA ILE A 187 -24.80 -3.85 8.55
C ILE A 187 -24.61 -5.35 8.83
N ALA A 188 -23.83 -5.69 9.84
CA ALA A 188 -23.63 -7.07 10.27
C ALA A 188 -24.95 -7.77 10.58
N SER A 189 -25.84 -7.09 11.32
CA SER A 189 -27.17 -7.60 11.63
C SER A 189 -28.04 -7.81 10.39
N ALA A 190 -27.96 -6.91 9.40
CA ALA A 190 -28.71 -7.06 8.15
C ALA A 190 -28.18 -8.23 7.30
N ILE A 191 -26.87 -8.48 7.32
CA ILE A 191 -26.24 -9.62 6.67
C ILE A 191 -26.67 -10.93 7.34
N ASP A 192 -26.64 -10.98 8.68
CA ASP A 192 -27.03 -12.16 9.46
C ASP A 192 -28.51 -12.51 9.29
N ALA A 193 -29.36 -11.50 9.18
CA ALA A 193 -30.78 -11.68 8.98
C ALA A 193 -31.19 -11.93 7.51
N ASP A 194 -30.21 -11.89 6.59
CA ASP A 194 -30.43 -12.01 5.13
C ASP A 194 -31.48 -11.03 4.58
N THR A 195 -31.44 -9.79 5.04
CA THR A 195 -32.43 -8.77 4.69
C THR A 195 -32.00 -7.82 3.57
N ILE A 196 -30.80 -8.00 3.03
CA ILE A 196 -30.25 -7.14 1.96
C ILE A 196 -30.74 -7.64 0.59
N THR A 197 -31.92 -7.19 0.20
CA THR A 197 -32.58 -7.67 -1.04
C THR A 197 -31.83 -7.36 -2.34
N LEU A 198 -30.95 -6.35 -2.35
CA LEU A 198 -30.11 -6.04 -3.51
C LEU A 198 -29.11 -7.15 -3.85
N LEU A 199 -28.82 -8.03 -2.91
CA LEU A 199 -27.95 -9.20 -3.13
C LEU A 199 -28.68 -10.38 -3.80
N ASN A 200 -30.02 -10.32 -3.90
CA ASN A 200 -30.79 -11.39 -4.51
C ASN A 200 -30.43 -11.52 -6.00
N GLY A 201 -30.14 -12.74 -6.41
CA GLY A 201 -29.76 -13.05 -7.79
C GLY A 201 -28.27 -12.96 -8.09
N CYS A 202 -27.44 -12.42 -7.19
CA CYS A 202 -25.99 -12.50 -7.31
C CYS A 202 -25.47 -13.91 -7.01
N SER A 203 -24.35 -14.27 -7.62
CA SER A 203 -23.59 -15.47 -7.25
C SER A 203 -23.09 -15.38 -5.80
N ASP A 204 -22.77 -16.51 -5.20
CA ASP A 204 -22.31 -16.54 -3.81
C ASP A 204 -20.99 -15.75 -3.65
N TYR A 205 -20.10 -15.85 -4.64
CA TYR A 205 -18.87 -15.08 -4.65
C TYR A 205 -19.11 -13.56 -4.68
N ALA A 206 -19.95 -13.08 -5.59
CA ALA A 206 -20.29 -11.66 -5.66
C ALA A 206 -20.99 -11.18 -4.37
N LYS A 207 -21.86 -12.00 -3.77
CA LYS A 207 -22.48 -11.71 -2.46
C LYS A 207 -21.43 -11.54 -1.37
N ASP A 208 -20.43 -12.42 -1.33
CA ASP A 208 -19.40 -12.38 -0.30
C ASP A 208 -18.51 -11.13 -0.43
N VAL A 209 -18.11 -10.76 -1.66
CA VAL A 209 -17.40 -9.51 -1.93
C VAL A 209 -18.24 -8.30 -1.52
N LEU A 210 -19.51 -8.26 -1.91
CA LEU A 210 -20.41 -7.14 -1.61
C LEU A 210 -20.70 -7.01 -0.10
N LYS A 211 -20.96 -8.12 0.59
CA LYS A 211 -21.15 -8.13 2.05
C LYS A 211 -19.90 -7.63 2.79
N THR A 212 -18.72 -8.09 2.36
CA THR A 212 -17.47 -7.66 2.97
C THR A 212 -17.18 -6.20 2.67
N SER A 213 -17.46 -5.71 1.46
CA SER A 213 -17.36 -4.28 1.13
C SER A 213 -18.26 -3.40 2.01
N LEU A 214 -19.48 -3.86 2.29
CA LEU A 214 -20.36 -3.16 3.23
C LEU A 214 -19.79 -3.08 4.65
N LEU A 215 -19.07 -4.10 5.11
CA LEU A 215 -18.41 -4.09 6.42
C LEU A 215 -17.13 -3.26 6.43
N ALA A 216 -16.37 -3.26 5.33
CA ALA A 216 -15.13 -2.51 5.20
C ALA A 216 -15.35 -0.99 5.26
N MET A 217 -16.41 -0.49 4.62
CA MET A 217 -16.72 0.94 4.53
C MET A 217 -16.79 1.65 5.90
N PRO A 218 -17.63 1.28 6.89
CA PRO A 218 -17.62 1.92 8.20
C PRO A 218 -16.36 1.60 9.01
N LEU A 219 -15.72 0.46 8.78
CA LEU A 219 -14.47 0.10 9.44
C LEU A 219 -13.34 1.03 9.01
N GLU A 220 -13.15 1.22 7.71
CA GLU A 220 -12.18 2.14 7.14
C GLU A 220 -12.40 3.56 7.67
N GLN A 221 -13.64 4.05 7.66
CA GLN A 221 -13.98 5.38 8.19
C GLN A 221 -13.69 5.54 9.69
N ALA A 222 -13.82 4.48 10.48
CA ALA A 222 -13.44 4.50 11.89
C ALA A 222 -11.92 4.58 12.07
N LEU A 223 -11.16 3.87 11.24
CA LEU A 223 -9.70 3.83 11.28
C LEU A 223 -9.08 5.12 10.73
N VAL A 224 -9.58 5.65 9.61
CA VAL A 224 -9.13 6.93 9.02
C VAL A 224 -9.31 8.09 9.99
N ALA A 225 -10.36 8.08 10.79
CA ALA A 225 -10.55 9.12 11.79
C ALA A 225 -9.40 9.19 12.80
N LEU A 226 -8.77 8.07 13.14
CA LEU A 226 -7.56 8.02 13.96
C LEU A 226 -6.38 8.70 13.28
N HIS A 227 -6.16 8.40 12.02
CA HIS A 227 -5.13 9.04 11.20
C HIS A 227 -5.28 10.55 11.20
N GLN A 228 -6.49 11.01 10.94
CA GLN A 228 -6.80 12.43 10.89
C GLN A 228 -6.61 13.12 12.24
N TRP A 229 -7.04 12.46 13.31
CA TRP A 229 -6.84 12.92 14.67
C TRP A 229 -5.36 13.07 15.01
N TRP A 230 -4.57 12.07 14.68
CA TRP A 230 -3.14 12.05 14.92
C TRP A 230 -2.40 13.22 14.25
N TRP A 231 -2.74 13.55 13.00
CA TRP A 231 -2.18 14.73 12.32
C TRP A 231 -2.51 16.05 13.00
N ARG A 232 -3.68 16.15 13.62
CA ARG A 232 -4.12 17.36 14.32
C ARG A 232 -3.58 17.52 15.72
N THR A 233 -3.24 16.44 16.39
CA THR A 233 -2.73 16.48 17.77
C THR A 233 -1.28 16.93 17.85
N ARG A 234 -0.64 17.15 16.73
CA ARG A 234 0.74 17.62 16.67
C ARG A 234 0.81 19.14 16.63
N SER A 235 1.62 19.70 17.52
CA SER A 235 2.05 21.10 17.46
C SER A 235 3.00 21.32 16.26
N GLU A 236 3.28 22.59 15.93
CA GLU A 236 4.21 22.95 14.85
C GLU A 236 5.61 22.35 15.05
N ASP A 237 6.03 22.14 16.29
CA ASP A 237 7.26 21.45 16.65
C ASP A 237 7.15 19.91 16.64
N ARG A 238 6.04 19.38 16.16
CA ARG A 238 5.71 17.95 16.06
C ARG A 238 5.66 17.19 17.39
N LYS A 239 5.55 17.86 18.51
CA LYS A 239 5.34 17.22 19.80
C LYS A 239 3.87 16.88 19.99
N PRO A 240 3.56 15.73 20.61
CA PRO A 240 2.19 15.38 20.94
C PRO A 240 1.58 16.40 21.90
N ASN A 241 0.30 16.69 21.71
CA ASN A 241 -0.43 17.49 22.69
C ASN A 241 -1.10 16.55 23.72
N PRO A 242 -0.63 16.51 24.97
CA PRO A 242 -1.15 15.58 25.98
C PRO A 242 -2.65 15.73 26.24
N ALA A 243 -3.20 16.94 26.07
CA ALA A 243 -4.62 17.21 26.27
C ALA A 243 -5.53 16.54 25.22
N LEU A 244 -4.93 16.10 24.12
CA LEU A 244 -5.65 15.51 22.97
C LEU A 244 -5.41 14.01 22.83
N THR A 245 -4.61 13.38 23.68
CA THR A 245 -4.27 11.96 23.57
C THR A 245 -5.43 11.06 23.97
N ILE A 246 -5.60 9.96 23.25
CA ILE A 246 -6.58 8.92 23.50
C ILE A 246 -5.83 7.71 24.05
N SER A 247 -6.28 7.16 25.19
CA SER A 247 -5.76 5.87 25.65
C SER A 247 -6.05 4.80 24.60
N SER A 248 -5.01 4.12 24.14
CA SER A 248 -5.10 3.12 23.08
C SER A 248 -5.96 1.92 23.46
N ASP A 249 -5.97 1.54 24.74
CA ASP A 249 -6.48 0.24 25.17
C ASP A 249 -7.99 0.08 25.03
N SER A 250 -8.75 1.17 25.10
CA SER A 250 -10.21 1.13 24.92
C SER A 250 -10.69 1.54 23.53
N PHE A 251 -9.85 2.20 22.75
CA PHE A 251 -10.27 2.67 21.43
C PHE A 251 -10.53 1.53 20.46
N PHE A 252 -9.71 0.48 20.50
CA PHE A 252 -9.74 -0.67 19.60
C PHE A 252 -10.52 -1.88 20.11
N ASP A 253 -11.11 -1.82 21.32
CA ASP A 253 -11.91 -2.92 21.89
C ASP A 253 -13.02 -3.41 20.95
N PHE A 254 -13.49 -2.56 20.03
CA PHE A 254 -14.49 -2.95 19.04
C PHE A 254 -13.96 -3.96 18.02
N LEU A 255 -12.65 -4.03 17.78
CA LEU A 255 -12.04 -5.00 16.87
C LEU A 255 -12.05 -6.39 17.48
N SER A 256 -11.66 -6.54 18.75
CA SER A 256 -11.67 -7.83 19.45
C SER A 256 -13.08 -8.39 19.58
N ALA A 257 -14.07 -7.55 19.91
CA ALA A 257 -15.46 -7.97 19.97
C ALA A 257 -16.03 -8.47 18.62
N ARG A 258 -15.36 -8.15 17.52
CA ARG A 258 -15.75 -8.50 16.14
C ARG A 258 -14.66 -9.26 15.40
N GLN A 259 -13.74 -9.89 16.14
CA GLN A 259 -12.58 -10.57 15.57
C GLN A 259 -12.96 -11.47 14.40
N SER A 260 -13.99 -12.24 14.59
CA SER A 260 -14.41 -13.29 13.68
C SER A 260 -14.80 -12.83 12.27
N TYR A 261 -15.41 -11.69 12.12
CA TYR A 261 -15.88 -11.22 10.81
C TYR A 261 -15.12 -10.00 10.30
N LEU A 262 -14.25 -9.39 11.10
CA LEU A 262 -13.35 -8.34 10.68
C LEU A 262 -11.91 -8.84 10.57
N MET A 263 -11.36 -9.34 11.68
CA MET A 263 -9.93 -9.66 11.76
C MET A 263 -9.57 -11.01 11.14
N ASP A 264 -10.50 -11.96 11.20
CA ASP A 264 -10.34 -13.31 10.66
C ASP A 264 -10.90 -13.46 9.23
N ASN A 265 -11.40 -12.38 8.65
CA ASN A 265 -12.06 -12.42 7.34
C ASN A 265 -11.06 -12.14 6.20
N PRO A 266 -10.61 -13.17 5.47
CA PRO A 266 -9.66 -12.97 4.37
C PRO A 266 -10.28 -12.27 3.16
N LEU A 267 -11.62 -12.22 3.04
CA LEU A 267 -12.29 -11.49 1.97
C LEU A 267 -12.15 -9.97 2.11
N MET A 268 -11.64 -9.49 3.25
CA MET A 268 -11.42 -8.06 3.47
C MET A 268 -10.52 -7.45 2.38
N ILE A 269 -9.58 -8.21 1.83
CA ILE A 269 -8.72 -7.75 0.73
C ILE A 269 -9.47 -7.61 -0.61
N LEU A 270 -10.66 -8.18 -0.73
CA LEU A 270 -11.53 -8.05 -1.92
C LEU A 270 -12.59 -6.96 -1.74
N ALA A 271 -12.67 -6.34 -0.58
CA ALA A 271 -13.65 -5.31 -0.27
C ALA A 271 -13.34 -3.98 -0.99
N ALA A 272 -14.37 -3.17 -1.24
CA ALA A 272 -14.24 -1.88 -1.90
C ALA A 272 -13.24 -0.93 -1.20
N ASP A 273 -13.26 -0.91 0.14
CA ASP A 273 -12.33 -0.11 0.95
C ASP A 273 -11.26 -1.00 1.64
N GLY A 274 -11.02 -2.19 1.09
CA GLY A 274 -10.14 -3.19 1.70
C GLY A 274 -8.68 -2.75 1.80
N ASP A 275 -8.17 -2.09 0.78
CA ASP A 275 -6.84 -1.48 0.76
C ASP A 275 -6.71 -0.39 1.83
N GLY A 276 -7.71 0.48 1.97
CA GLY A 276 -7.79 1.49 3.02
C GLY A 276 -7.82 0.87 4.42
N VAL A 277 -8.58 -0.22 4.62
CA VAL A 277 -8.62 -0.97 5.89
C VAL A 277 -7.25 -1.54 6.22
N VAL A 278 -6.60 -2.25 5.27
CA VAL A 278 -5.26 -2.83 5.46
C VAL A 278 -4.25 -1.74 5.80
N ASN A 279 -4.19 -0.69 5.00
CA ASN A 279 -3.26 0.43 5.20
C ASN A 279 -3.45 1.10 6.58
N ASN A 280 -4.71 1.39 6.97
CA ASN A 280 -4.97 2.01 8.27
C ASN A 280 -4.68 1.04 9.44
N MET A 281 -4.96 -0.24 9.29
CA MET A 281 -4.59 -1.25 10.28
C MET A 281 -3.08 -1.32 10.45
N GLU A 282 -2.34 -1.34 9.38
CA GLU A 282 -0.89 -1.41 9.40
C GLU A 282 -0.27 -0.16 10.03
N PHE A 283 -0.62 1.02 9.51
CA PHE A 283 0.05 2.26 9.92
C PHE A 283 -0.44 2.82 11.26
N TYR A 284 -1.70 2.67 11.61
CA TYR A 284 -2.25 3.33 12.81
C TYR A 284 -2.57 2.38 13.95
N VAL A 285 -2.87 1.15 13.66
CA VAL A 285 -3.15 0.16 14.69
C VAL A 285 -1.89 -0.60 15.07
N LEU A 286 -1.22 -1.21 14.10
CA LEU A 286 -0.10 -2.10 14.37
C LEU A 286 1.23 -1.36 14.58
N ASN A 287 1.51 -0.33 13.81
CA ASN A 287 2.75 0.44 13.96
C ASN A 287 2.89 1.06 15.34
N ALA A 288 1.81 1.56 15.87
CA ALA A 288 1.80 2.09 17.24
C ALA A 288 2.31 1.06 18.27
N TYR A 289 2.09 -0.22 18.01
CA TYR A 289 2.46 -1.30 18.94
C TYR A 289 3.82 -1.92 18.62
N LEU A 290 4.14 -2.07 17.34
CA LEU A 290 5.39 -2.69 16.90
C LEU A 290 6.60 -1.81 17.21
N TYR A 291 6.47 -0.52 16.96
CA TYR A 291 7.53 0.44 17.32
C TYR A 291 7.63 0.63 18.83
N LEU A 292 6.52 0.65 19.56
CA LEU A 292 6.54 0.73 21.01
C LEU A 292 7.26 -0.45 21.66
N ALA A 293 7.17 -1.66 21.13
CA ALA A 293 7.90 -2.80 21.67
C ALA A 293 9.42 -2.65 21.49
N ASN A 294 9.87 -2.23 20.31
CA ASN A 294 11.28 -1.98 20.03
C ASN A 294 11.80 -0.71 20.75
N ASP A 295 11.01 0.35 20.72
CA ASP A 295 11.35 1.61 21.38
C ASP A 295 11.31 1.48 22.89
N MET A 296 10.42 0.69 23.48
CA MET A 296 10.35 0.48 24.93
C MET A 296 11.63 -0.14 25.49
N GLU A 297 12.27 -1.06 24.80
CA GLU A 297 13.56 -1.60 25.26
C GLU A 297 14.68 -0.54 25.16
N ARG A 298 14.65 0.28 24.14
CA ARG A 298 15.57 1.40 23.96
C ARG A 298 15.33 2.49 25.00
N TRP A 299 14.08 2.92 25.15
CA TRP A 299 13.69 4.00 26.07
C TRP A 299 13.76 3.56 27.53
N SER A 300 13.63 2.27 27.83
CA SER A 300 13.87 1.74 29.19
C SER A 300 15.32 1.92 29.66
N LYS A 301 16.24 2.23 28.74
CA LYS A 301 17.64 2.54 29.00
C LYS A 301 17.92 4.05 28.92
N SER A 302 16.93 4.86 28.53
CA SER A 302 17.01 6.32 28.59
C SER A 302 16.96 6.78 30.04
N THR A 303 17.72 7.81 30.36
CA THR A 303 17.71 8.45 31.68
C THR A 303 16.54 9.41 31.88
N ASP A 304 15.73 9.64 30.83
CA ASP A 304 14.55 10.50 30.87
C ASP A 304 13.27 9.69 31.10
N SER A 305 12.92 9.53 32.40
CA SER A 305 11.77 8.75 32.85
C SER A 305 10.42 9.44 32.58
N GLU A 306 10.39 10.75 32.38
CA GLU A 306 9.16 11.52 32.16
C GLU A 306 8.71 11.42 30.70
N GLU A 307 9.65 11.50 29.78
CA GLU A 307 9.41 11.27 28.35
C GLU A 307 8.94 9.84 28.10
N LEU A 308 9.56 8.85 28.75
CA LEU A 308 9.17 7.45 28.69
C LEU A 308 7.75 7.19 29.23
N GLY A 309 7.37 7.83 30.34
CA GLY A 309 6.03 7.77 30.90
C GLY A 309 4.98 8.31 29.94
N SER A 310 5.26 9.44 29.32
CA SER A 310 4.39 10.08 28.32
C SER A 310 4.17 9.18 27.10
N TYR A 311 5.18 8.48 26.62
CA TYR A 311 5.06 7.55 25.50
C TYR A 311 4.27 6.28 25.86
N LYS A 312 4.36 5.78 27.09
CA LYS A 312 3.62 4.61 27.56
C LYS A 312 2.13 4.87 27.77
N GLU A 313 1.79 6.06 28.25
CA GLU A 313 0.41 6.43 28.58
C GLU A 313 -0.36 7.02 27.41
N ASN A 314 0.35 7.58 26.45
CA ASN A 314 -0.21 8.26 25.31
C ASN A 314 0.09 7.48 24.04
N PHE A 315 -0.94 7.21 23.27
CA PHE A 315 -0.84 6.61 21.94
C PHE A 315 -0.06 7.55 21.02
N ILE A 316 1.26 7.48 21.06
CA ILE A 316 2.14 8.26 20.20
C ILE A 316 2.62 7.33 19.10
N LEU A 317 2.09 7.53 17.91
CA LEU A 317 2.63 6.90 16.72
C LEU A 317 4.04 7.44 16.48
N PRO A 318 5.05 6.59 16.34
CA PRO A 318 6.44 7.01 16.16
C PRO A 318 6.73 7.60 14.77
N TYR A 319 5.73 8.12 14.09
CA TYR A 319 5.87 8.78 12.80
C TYR A 319 6.48 10.19 12.92
N ASN A 320 7.31 10.39 13.94
CA ASN A 320 8.28 11.48 13.94
C ASN A 320 9.50 10.97 13.21
N TYR A 321 9.48 11.11 11.90
CA TYR A 321 10.70 11.03 11.15
C TYR A 321 11.61 12.17 11.58
N ASP A 322 12.44 11.87 12.59
CA ASP A 322 13.64 12.64 12.90
C ASP A 322 14.81 11.84 12.32
N PRO A 323 15.49 12.36 11.30
CA PRO A 323 16.61 11.65 10.66
C PRO A 323 17.77 11.37 11.64
N GLU A 324 17.98 12.22 12.65
CA GLU A 324 19.04 12.01 13.66
C GLU A 324 18.64 10.89 14.62
N LEU A 325 17.43 10.95 15.14
CA LEU A 325 16.89 9.91 15.99
C LEU A 325 16.87 8.56 15.27
N HIS A 326 16.50 8.56 14.00
CA HIS A 326 16.50 7.35 13.17
C HIS A 326 17.91 6.77 12.96
N ARG A 327 18.91 7.63 12.72
CA ARG A 327 20.31 7.21 12.60
C ARG A 327 20.83 6.64 13.91
N GLU A 328 20.52 7.26 15.04
CA GLU A 328 20.86 6.73 16.37
C GLU A 328 20.19 5.37 16.62
N MET A 329 18.95 5.19 16.17
CA MET A 329 18.22 3.90 16.21
C MET A 329 18.95 2.84 15.40
N LEU A 330 19.34 3.14 14.17
CA LEU A 330 20.09 2.23 13.30
C LEU A 330 21.45 1.84 13.90
N GLU A 331 22.17 2.78 14.52
CA GLU A 331 23.45 2.48 15.16
C GLU A 331 23.30 1.66 16.43
N TYR A 332 22.26 1.89 17.21
CA TYR A 332 21.95 1.10 18.40
C TYR A 332 21.57 -0.35 18.03
N ASP A 333 20.79 -0.53 17.00
CA ASP A 333 20.30 -1.83 16.54
C ASP A 333 21.37 -2.66 15.80
N LYS A 334 22.41 -2.04 15.23
CA LYS A 334 23.54 -2.75 14.58
C LYS A 334 24.22 -3.82 15.47
N GLY A 335 24.04 -3.72 16.79
CA GLY A 335 24.57 -4.70 17.74
C GLY A 335 23.58 -5.75 18.25
N ARG A 336 22.28 -5.66 17.88
CA ARG A 336 21.19 -6.47 18.48
C ARG A 336 20.08 -6.79 17.49
N LEU A 337 20.43 -7.35 16.35
CA LEU A 337 19.43 -7.84 15.41
C LEU A 337 18.67 -9.00 16.02
N ILE A 338 17.41 -8.78 16.38
CA ILE A 338 16.48 -9.86 16.71
C ILE A 338 16.21 -10.63 15.42
N PRO A 339 16.34 -11.98 15.42
CA PRO A 339 15.94 -12.77 14.26
C PRO A 339 14.53 -12.45 13.79
N VAL A 340 14.25 -12.43 12.49
CA VAL A 340 12.94 -12.05 11.95
C VAL A 340 11.82 -12.93 12.52
N ALA A 341 12.11 -14.21 12.76
CA ALA A 341 11.16 -15.13 13.38
C ALA A 341 10.79 -14.73 14.83
N ASP A 342 11.79 -14.31 15.62
CA ASP A 342 11.57 -13.86 17.01
C ASP A 342 10.85 -12.53 17.03
N TYR A 343 11.20 -11.61 16.12
CA TYR A 343 10.48 -10.35 15.92
C TYR A 343 9.00 -10.58 15.60
N TYR A 344 8.69 -11.49 14.65
CA TYR A 344 7.33 -11.85 14.32
C TYR A 344 6.57 -12.36 15.55
N SER A 345 7.17 -13.28 16.31
CA SER A 345 6.55 -13.85 17.53
C SER A 345 6.27 -12.77 18.56
N MET A 346 7.23 -11.90 18.84
CA MET A 346 7.06 -10.77 19.77
C MET A 346 5.92 -9.85 19.36
N CYS A 347 5.86 -9.49 18.08
CA CYS A 347 4.81 -8.64 17.53
C CYS A 347 3.43 -9.33 17.63
N SER A 348 3.36 -10.59 17.23
CA SER A 348 2.13 -11.38 17.29
C SER A 348 1.59 -11.51 18.72
N ASP A 349 2.46 -11.83 19.68
CA ASP A 349 2.09 -11.97 21.10
C ASP A 349 1.67 -10.63 21.72
N SER A 350 2.39 -9.54 21.39
CA SER A 350 2.05 -8.20 21.84
C SER A 350 0.67 -7.75 21.31
N ILE A 351 0.40 -7.98 20.01
CA ILE A 351 -0.88 -7.68 19.39
C ILE A 351 -2.00 -8.47 20.04
N ARG A 352 -1.82 -9.79 20.19
CA ARG A 352 -2.82 -10.66 20.80
C ARG A 352 -3.17 -10.24 22.22
N SER A 353 -2.14 -10.02 23.04
CA SER A 353 -2.32 -9.57 24.41
C SER A 353 -3.06 -8.25 24.50
N ARG A 354 -2.68 -7.28 23.70
CA ARG A 354 -3.19 -5.92 23.77
C ARG A 354 -4.61 -5.77 23.22
N PHE A 355 -4.90 -6.46 22.13
CA PHE A 355 -6.25 -6.51 21.57
C PHE A 355 -7.13 -7.59 22.20
N LYS A 356 -6.61 -8.37 23.18
CA LYS A 356 -7.32 -9.48 23.83
C LYS A 356 -7.86 -10.48 22.79
N LEU A 357 -7.04 -10.82 21.81
CA LEU A 357 -7.39 -11.76 20.75
C LEU A 357 -7.06 -13.18 21.16
N ASP A 358 -7.91 -14.13 20.80
CA ASP A 358 -7.69 -15.56 21.04
C ASP A 358 -6.53 -16.10 20.18
N HIS A 359 -6.38 -15.55 18.98
CA HIS A 359 -5.34 -15.92 18.02
C HIS A 359 -5.01 -14.73 17.11
N THR A 360 -3.92 -14.84 16.36
CA THR A 360 -3.54 -13.84 15.35
C THR A 360 -4.33 -14.11 14.08
N GLY A 361 -5.39 -13.33 13.85
CA GLY A 361 -6.29 -13.46 12.69
C GLY A 361 -5.63 -13.08 11.36
N PHE A 362 -6.35 -13.33 10.26
CA PHE A 362 -5.88 -13.09 8.90
C PHE A 362 -5.33 -11.67 8.69
N MET A 363 -6.09 -10.64 9.05
CA MET A 363 -5.69 -9.24 8.86
C MET A 363 -4.42 -8.89 9.62
N MET A 364 -4.26 -9.39 10.85
CA MET A 364 -3.05 -9.19 11.64
C MET A 364 -1.84 -9.90 11.03
N GLN A 365 -2.03 -11.14 10.54
CA GLN A 365 -0.96 -11.86 9.85
C GLN A 365 -0.56 -11.18 8.55
N LEU A 366 -1.52 -10.62 7.81
CA LEU A 366 -1.25 -9.86 6.59
C LEU A 366 -0.38 -8.63 6.86
N CYS A 367 -0.75 -7.84 7.85
CA CYS A 367 0.05 -6.66 8.25
C CYS A 367 1.43 -7.05 8.79
N LEU A 368 1.54 -8.18 9.50
CA LEU A 368 2.85 -8.71 9.92
C LEU A 368 3.68 -9.24 8.74
N LEU A 369 3.04 -9.78 7.70
CA LEU A 369 3.73 -10.13 6.46
C LEU A 369 4.34 -8.89 5.81
N HIS A 370 3.57 -7.81 5.67
CA HIS A 370 4.08 -6.55 5.12
C HIS A 370 5.30 -6.08 5.93
N ARG A 371 5.22 -6.11 7.25
CA ARG A 371 6.35 -5.73 8.11
C ARG A 371 7.60 -6.57 7.90
N VAL A 372 7.42 -7.87 7.72
CA VAL A 372 8.54 -8.78 7.43
C VAL A 372 9.10 -8.54 6.03
N LEU A 373 8.24 -8.20 5.05
CA LEU A 373 8.68 -7.91 3.68
C LEU A 373 9.30 -6.52 3.53
N ASP A 374 8.95 -5.57 4.39
CA ASP A 374 9.54 -4.22 4.42
C ASP A 374 10.98 -4.20 4.98
N PHE A 375 11.46 -5.29 5.57
CA PHE A 375 12.87 -5.38 5.92
C PHE A 375 13.73 -5.37 4.66
N ASP A 376 14.71 -4.48 4.66
CA ASP A 376 15.71 -4.48 3.59
C ASP A 376 16.62 -5.70 3.72
N PHE A 377 16.50 -6.59 2.76
CA PHE A 377 17.28 -7.82 2.74
C PHE A 377 18.51 -7.68 1.84
N GLU A 378 19.51 -6.93 2.27
CA GLU A 378 20.83 -6.75 1.66
C GLU A 378 20.94 -5.66 0.57
N GLY A 379 21.66 -4.64 0.88
CA GLY A 379 22.38 -3.79 -0.07
C GLY A 379 21.79 -2.45 -0.40
N SER A 380 20.71 -2.00 0.21
CA SER A 380 20.32 -0.61 0.20
C SER A 380 20.68 0.04 1.55
N ASP A 381 21.10 1.29 1.51
CA ASP A 381 21.16 2.16 2.70
C ASP A 381 19.74 2.55 3.14
N GLY A 382 18.80 1.58 3.02
CA GLY A 382 17.42 1.74 3.38
C GLY A 382 17.23 2.12 4.84
N TRP A 383 16.07 2.60 5.14
CA TRP A 383 15.62 3.04 6.47
C TRP A 383 15.62 1.93 7.52
N PHE A 384 15.80 0.68 7.11
CA PHE A 384 15.77 -0.50 7.95
C PHE A 384 17.11 -1.24 7.86
N LEU A 385 17.43 -1.95 8.93
CA LEU A 385 18.62 -2.79 8.97
C LEU A 385 18.54 -3.85 7.88
N THR A 386 19.61 -3.95 7.09
CA THR A 386 19.75 -4.98 6.07
C THR A 386 19.75 -6.35 6.72
N ARG A 387 18.84 -7.21 6.26
CA ARG A 387 18.69 -8.58 6.75
C ARG A 387 19.03 -9.59 5.67
N LYS A 388 19.41 -10.79 6.09
CA LYS A 388 19.65 -11.89 5.15
C LYS A 388 18.32 -12.50 4.72
N ALA A 389 18.20 -12.85 3.45
CA ALA A 389 17.00 -13.49 2.91
C ALA A 389 16.62 -14.77 3.67
N GLU A 390 17.59 -15.50 4.21
CA GLU A 390 17.39 -16.70 5.02
C GLU A 390 16.61 -16.43 6.31
N GLU A 391 16.66 -15.21 6.85
CA GLU A 391 15.89 -14.83 8.03
C GLU A 391 14.38 -14.76 7.73
N LEU A 392 14.00 -14.30 6.52
CA LEU A 392 12.61 -14.37 6.08
C LEU A 392 12.12 -15.81 6.02
N ALA A 393 12.96 -16.73 5.52
CA ALA A 393 12.63 -18.15 5.50
C ALA A 393 12.34 -18.71 6.90
N GLY A 394 13.00 -18.20 7.94
CA GLY A 394 12.76 -18.57 9.33
C GLY A 394 11.43 -18.05 9.88
N ALA A 395 10.90 -16.95 9.37
CA ALA A 395 9.63 -16.37 9.78
C ALA A 395 8.41 -17.05 9.12
N ILE A 396 8.55 -17.56 7.90
CA ILE A 396 7.44 -18.15 7.12
C ILE A 396 6.64 -19.20 7.89
N PRO A 397 7.24 -20.14 8.64
CA PRO A 397 6.48 -21.15 9.41
C PRO A 397 5.61 -20.56 10.53
N GLN A 398 5.82 -19.30 10.89
CA GLN A 398 5.03 -18.62 11.93
C GLN A 398 3.65 -18.20 11.40
N PHE A 399 3.50 -18.01 10.10
CA PHE A 399 2.22 -17.70 9.50
C PHE A 399 1.31 -18.93 9.53
N THR A 400 0.16 -18.78 10.14
CA THR A 400 -0.79 -19.90 10.32
C THR A 400 -1.89 -19.92 9.27
N ASP A 401 -2.12 -18.81 8.58
CA ASP A 401 -3.05 -18.76 7.44
C ASP A 401 -2.37 -19.31 6.18
N PRO A 402 -3.01 -20.28 5.47
CA PRO A 402 -2.41 -20.89 4.28
C PRO A 402 -2.16 -19.92 3.13
N SER A 403 -3.04 -18.95 2.91
CA SER A 403 -2.90 -17.97 1.83
C SER A 403 -1.73 -17.04 2.12
N ILE A 404 -1.62 -16.55 3.35
CA ILE A 404 -0.51 -15.69 3.78
C ILE A 404 0.81 -16.45 3.71
N CYS A 405 0.83 -17.70 4.18
CA CYS A 405 2.02 -18.54 4.10
C CYS A 405 2.47 -18.76 2.63
N HIS A 406 1.52 -19.02 1.72
CA HIS A 406 1.80 -19.17 0.30
C HIS A 406 2.43 -17.90 -0.29
N HIS A 407 1.83 -16.74 -0.04
CA HIS A 407 2.34 -15.46 -0.53
C HIS A 407 3.69 -15.09 0.10
N ALA A 408 3.93 -15.41 1.37
CA ALA A 408 5.24 -15.24 2.00
C ALA A 408 6.33 -16.08 1.31
N VAL A 409 6.01 -17.33 0.95
CA VAL A 409 6.92 -18.21 0.19
C VAL A 409 7.19 -17.64 -1.21
N ASP A 410 6.18 -17.15 -1.89
CA ASP A 410 6.34 -16.59 -3.23
C ASP A 410 7.09 -15.25 -3.22
N ALA A 411 6.88 -14.42 -2.21
CA ALA A 411 7.68 -13.21 -2.00
C ALA A 411 9.16 -13.56 -1.76
N TYR A 412 9.43 -14.54 -0.91
CA TYR A 412 10.79 -15.02 -0.68
C TYR A 412 11.45 -15.55 -1.98
N ARG A 413 10.71 -16.32 -2.78
CA ARG A 413 11.21 -16.82 -4.06
C ARG A 413 11.57 -15.69 -5.03
N ARG A 414 10.67 -14.72 -5.17
CA ARG A 414 10.92 -13.54 -6.03
C ARG A 414 12.14 -12.78 -5.55
N PHE A 415 12.24 -12.53 -4.26
CA PHE A 415 13.34 -11.82 -3.63
C PHE A 415 14.70 -12.47 -3.91
N VAL A 416 14.81 -13.79 -3.73
CA VAL A 416 16.04 -14.54 -4.02
C VAL A 416 16.35 -14.58 -5.52
N ILE A 417 15.33 -14.73 -6.37
CA ILE A 417 15.49 -14.78 -7.84
C ILE A 417 15.85 -13.40 -8.39
N GLU A 418 15.19 -12.36 -7.95
CA GLU A 418 15.47 -10.99 -8.40
C GLU A 418 16.88 -10.55 -8.02
N ARG A 419 17.37 -10.96 -6.87
CA ARG A 419 18.73 -10.70 -6.45
C ARG A 419 19.78 -11.47 -7.27
N GLU A 420 19.51 -12.74 -7.63
CA GLU A 420 20.39 -13.54 -8.49
C GLU A 420 20.32 -13.09 -9.96
N GLY A 421 19.23 -12.47 -10.34
CA GLY A 421 18.91 -12.08 -11.71
C GLY A 421 18.83 -10.58 -11.93
N SER A 422 19.72 -9.76 -11.26
CA SER A 422 19.71 -8.29 -11.38
C SER A 422 19.22 -7.84 -12.77
N ALA A 423 18.07 -7.19 -12.79
CA ALA A 423 17.20 -6.87 -13.90
C ALA A 423 17.94 -6.72 -15.25
N ARG A 424 18.06 -7.79 -15.99
CA ARG A 424 18.30 -7.68 -17.42
C ARG A 424 17.01 -7.14 -18.02
N ILE A 425 16.99 -5.83 -18.24
CA ILE A 425 16.07 -5.24 -19.21
C ILE A 425 16.20 -6.10 -20.45
N ASP A 426 15.12 -6.69 -20.91
CA ASP A 426 15.11 -7.37 -22.20
C ASP A 426 15.32 -6.30 -23.28
N ALA A 427 16.57 -6.02 -23.61
CA ALA A 427 16.96 -5.02 -24.60
C ALA A 427 16.46 -5.39 -26.02
N SER A 428 15.88 -6.57 -26.20
CA SER A 428 15.43 -7.06 -27.49
C SER A 428 14.07 -6.49 -27.92
N ASN A 429 13.26 -5.97 -26.99
CA ASN A 429 11.96 -5.36 -27.34
C ASN A 429 11.56 -4.29 -26.30
N PRO A 430 12.13 -3.06 -26.37
CA PRO A 430 11.83 -2.02 -25.39
C PRO A 430 10.37 -1.56 -25.49
N THR A 431 9.71 -1.43 -24.34
CA THR A 431 8.38 -0.83 -24.25
C THR A 431 8.43 0.69 -24.52
N PRO A 432 7.31 1.35 -24.84
CA PRO A 432 7.27 2.80 -24.94
C PRO A 432 7.78 3.51 -23.66
N GLY A 433 7.50 2.95 -22.47
CA GLY A 433 8.02 3.46 -21.21
C GLY A 433 9.54 3.29 -21.08
N ASP A 434 10.12 2.21 -21.62
CA ASP A 434 11.58 2.02 -21.68
C ASP A 434 12.22 3.08 -22.57
N SER A 435 11.62 3.34 -23.75
CA SER A 435 12.12 4.33 -24.71
C SER A 435 12.06 5.75 -24.12
N LEU A 436 10.96 6.11 -23.48
CA LEU A 436 10.80 7.41 -22.81
C LEU A 436 11.81 7.58 -21.68
N PHE A 437 11.94 6.59 -20.79
CA PHE A 437 12.92 6.64 -19.70
C PHE A 437 14.34 6.73 -20.21
N GLN A 438 14.66 6.00 -21.28
CA GLN A 438 15.98 6.07 -21.90
C GLN A 438 16.28 7.46 -22.45
N SER A 439 15.32 8.10 -23.13
CA SER A 439 15.49 9.45 -23.66
C SER A 439 15.72 10.49 -22.55
N LEU A 440 15.04 10.34 -21.41
CA LEU A 440 15.24 11.20 -20.23
C LEU A 440 16.66 11.04 -19.65
N LYS A 441 17.17 9.80 -19.56
CA LYS A 441 18.53 9.54 -19.06
C LYS A 441 19.62 10.01 -20.00
N GLU A 442 19.46 9.80 -21.30
CA GLU A 442 20.48 10.13 -22.32
C GLU A 442 20.86 11.60 -22.31
N LYS A 443 19.92 12.48 -22.05
CA LYS A 443 20.15 13.93 -21.89
C LYS A 443 21.20 14.24 -20.81
N TYR A 444 21.32 13.37 -19.80
CA TYR A 444 22.18 13.57 -18.63
C TYR A 444 23.24 12.47 -18.50
N ALA A 445 23.58 11.80 -19.60
CA ALA A 445 24.55 10.71 -19.59
C ALA A 445 25.88 11.10 -18.91
N GLY A 446 26.47 10.21 -18.12
CA GLY A 446 27.69 10.43 -17.36
C GLY A 446 27.52 11.19 -16.03
N ASN A 447 26.31 11.62 -15.70
CA ASN A 447 25.99 12.19 -14.38
C ASN A 447 25.33 11.14 -13.49
N VAL A 448 25.43 11.29 -12.19
CA VAL A 448 24.51 10.70 -11.21
C VAL A 448 23.20 11.44 -11.32
N ILE A 449 22.07 10.74 -11.43
CA ILE A 449 20.75 11.35 -11.59
C ILE A 449 19.88 10.95 -10.40
N TYR A 450 19.37 11.94 -9.68
CA TYR A 450 18.23 11.76 -8.79
C TYR A 450 16.97 12.23 -9.51
N MET A 451 16.01 11.32 -9.65
CA MET A 451 14.75 11.57 -10.34
C MET A 451 13.60 11.44 -9.33
N ASP A 452 12.82 12.50 -9.14
CA ASP A 452 11.71 12.60 -8.19
C ASP A 452 10.40 12.83 -8.95
N PHE A 453 9.45 11.90 -8.81
CA PHE A 453 8.11 12.01 -9.35
C PHE A 453 7.21 12.68 -8.32
N TRP A 454 6.70 13.85 -8.66
CA TRP A 454 6.00 14.70 -7.70
C TRP A 454 4.72 15.32 -8.26
N GLY A 455 3.95 15.98 -7.38
CA GLY A 455 2.79 16.78 -7.79
C GLY A 455 2.55 17.93 -6.84
N ILE A 456 1.94 19.03 -7.34
CA ILE A 456 1.68 20.24 -6.55
C ILE A 456 0.73 19.96 -5.37
N GLY A 457 -0.20 19.01 -5.51
CA GLY A 457 -1.07 18.54 -4.43
C GLY A 457 -0.39 17.63 -3.40
N CYS A 458 0.79 17.08 -3.71
CA CYS A 458 1.51 16.14 -2.85
C CYS A 458 2.30 16.87 -1.75
N GLY A 459 1.78 16.86 -0.53
CA GLY A 459 2.44 17.47 0.64
C GLY A 459 3.82 16.90 0.95
N PRO A 460 3.96 15.55 1.05
CA PRO A 460 5.26 14.90 1.26
C PRO A 460 6.28 15.23 0.17
N CYS A 461 5.88 15.27 -1.12
CA CYS A 461 6.77 15.62 -2.22
C CYS A 461 7.34 17.04 -2.06
N ARG A 462 6.45 18.02 -1.81
CA ARG A 462 6.87 19.41 -1.58
C ARG A 462 7.82 19.55 -0.39
N LYS A 463 7.54 18.79 0.69
CA LYS A 463 8.43 18.78 1.85
C LYS A 463 9.79 18.18 1.50
N GLY A 464 9.84 17.06 0.81
CA GLY A 464 11.09 16.44 0.36
C GLY A 464 11.96 17.39 -0.44
N MET A 465 11.40 18.12 -1.41
CA MET A 465 12.12 19.14 -2.18
C MET A 465 12.68 20.25 -1.29
N LEU A 466 11.91 20.72 -0.30
CA LEU A 466 12.37 21.76 0.64
C LEU A 466 13.55 21.28 1.49
N ASP A 467 13.48 20.04 1.97
CA ASP A 467 14.52 19.43 2.80
C ASP A 467 15.82 19.20 1.99
N GLN A 468 15.72 18.93 0.70
CA GLN A 468 16.86 18.64 -0.20
C GLN A 468 17.58 19.91 -0.74
N ARG A 469 17.05 21.11 -0.54
CA ARG A 469 17.62 22.34 -1.14
C ARG A 469 19.12 22.52 -0.89
N THR A 470 19.57 22.26 0.33
CA THR A 470 20.98 22.38 0.71
C THR A 470 21.84 21.35 -0.05
N LEU A 471 21.34 20.13 -0.22
CA LEU A 471 22.03 19.09 -0.97
C LEU A 471 22.13 19.46 -2.46
N VAL A 472 21.05 19.93 -3.06
CA VAL A 472 21.02 20.37 -4.46
C VAL A 472 22.05 21.49 -4.70
N GLU A 473 22.11 22.50 -3.84
CA GLU A 473 23.08 23.59 -3.92
C GLU A 473 24.52 23.08 -3.76
N GLN A 474 24.76 22.13 -2.84
CA GLN A 474 26.09 21.54 -2.61
C GLN A 474 26.63 20.85 -3.88
N TYR A 475 25.78 20.19 -4.65
CA TYR A 475 26.19 19.40 -5.82
C TYR A 475 25.93 20.08 -7.17
N LYS A 476 25.58 21.36 -7.20
CA LYS A 476 25.23 22.06 -8.43
C LYS A 476 26.34 22.10 -9.50
N GLU A 477 27.61 22.12 -9.07
CA GLU A 477 28.79 22.10 -9.96
C GLU A 477 29.35 20.67 -10.18
N ALA A 478 28.83 19.68 -9.46
CA ALA A 478 29.23 18.29 -9.62
C ALA A 478 28.48 17.60 -10.78
N PRO A 479 28.97 16.47 -11.27
CA PRO A 479 28.22 15.68 -12.25
C PRO A 479 27.05 14.92 -11.60
N VAL A 480 26.16 15.66 -10.96
CA VAL A 480 24.90 15.21 -10.34
C VAL A 480 23.76 16.04 -10.91
N ARG A 481 22.64 15.42 -11.22
CA ARG A 481 21.43 16.08 -11.70
C ARG A 481 20.23 15.70 -10.88
N PHE A 482 19.48 16.70 -10.44
CA PHE A 482 18.22 16.56 -9.73
C PHE A 482 17.09 16.87 -10.71
N LEU A 483 16.29 15.85 -11.04
CA LEU A 483 15.18 15.94 -11.99
C LEU A 483 13.87 15.78 -11.25
N TYR A 484 12.99 16.76 -11.37
CA TYR A 484 11.65 16.75 -10.77
C TYR A 484 10.61 16.62 -11.86
N ILE A 485 9.94 15.47 -11.90
CA ILE A 485 9.00 15.09 -12.97
C ILE A 485 7.57 15.17 -12.42
N CYS A 486 6.69 15.86 -13.12
CA CYS A 486 5.27 15.91 -12.76
C CYS A 486 4.35 15.78 -13.98
N ASN A 487 3.16 15.23 -13.75
CA ASN A 487 2.07 15.20 -14.70
C ASN A 487 1.44 16.59 -14.82
N GLU A 488 1.51 17.21 -15.98
CA GLU A 488 1.01 18.58 -16.20
C GLU A 488 -0.50 18.71 -15.99
N LYS A 489 -1.28 17.63 -16.20
CA LYS A 489 -2.72 17.62 -15.97
C LYS A 489 -3.05 17.76 -14.46
N ASP A 490 -2.38 16.99 -13.60
CA ASP A 490 -2.65 16.96 -12.16
C ASP A 490 -1.86 18.02 -11.39
N SER A 491 -0.81 18.55 -12.03
CA SER A 491 0.06 19.59 -11.50
C SER A 491 0.18 20.71 -12.54
N PRO A 492 -0.85 21.57 -12.70
CA PRO A 492 -0.83 22.64 -13.67
C PRO A 492 0.42 23.51 -13.54
N ARG A 493 0.98 23.92 -14.67
CA ARG A 493 2.29 24.57 -14.76
C ARG A 493 2.39 25.83 -13.89
N GLU A 494 1.41 26.73 -13.97
CA GLU A 494 1.43 28.01 -13.26
C GLU A 494 1.55 27.85 -11.74
N PRO A 495 0.67 27.12 -11.02
CA PRO A 495 0.81 26.94 -9.57
C PRO A 495 2.07 26.13 -9.19
N SER A 496 2.51 25.22 -10.06
CA SER A 496 3.71 24.42 -9.83
C SER A 496 4.97 25.29 -9.93
N GLU A 497 5.13 26.04 -11.01
CA GLU A 497 6.26 26.97 -11.21
C GLU A 497 6.29 28.06 -10.13
N LYS A 498 5.13 28.55 -9.71
CA LYS A 498 5.04 29.49 -8.60
C LYS A 498 5.59 28.87 -7.31
N PHE A 499 5.19 27.65 -6.95
CA PHE A 499 5.72 26.95 -5.77
C PHE A 499 7.25 26.80 -5.86
N LEU A 500 7.76 26.36 -6.99
CA LEU A 500 9.20 26.14 -7.22
C LEU A 500 9.99 27.44 -7.06
N THR A 501 9.49 28.54 -7.65
CA THR A 501 10.12 29.86 -7.59
C THR A 501 10.07 30.46 -6.19
N ASP A 502 8.90 30.49 -5.55
CA ASP A 502 8.70 31.07 -4.22
C ASP A 502 9.57 30.38 -3.15
N ASN A 503 9.89 29.10 -3.36
CA ASN A 503 10.68 28.30 -2.43
C ASN A 503 12.14 28.08 -2.88
N ASN A 504 12.56 28.69 -3.98
CA ASN A 504 13.91 28.52 -4.54
C ASN A 504 14.31 27.05 -4.69
N ILE A 505 13.42 26.24 -5.29
CA ILE A 505 13.69 24.83 -5.60
C ILE A 505 14.52 24.78 -6.88
N GLN A 506 15.79 24.43 -6.72
CA GLN A 506 16.74 24.29 -7.82
C GLN A 506 16.68 22.86 -8.38
N GLY A 507 17.21 22.67 -9.59
CA GLY A 507 17.17 21.42 -10.32
C GLY A 507 16.44 21.57 -11.65
N GLU A 508 16.22 20.48 -12.35
CA GLU A 508 15.49 20.48 -13.61
C GLU A 508 14.04 20.03 -13.40
N HIS A 509 13.11 20.87 -13.81
CA HIS A 509 11.67 20.64 -13.66
C HIS A 509 11.09 20.23 -15.01
N ILE A 510 10.58 19.00 -15.07
CA ILE A 510 10.10 18.37 -16.29
C ILE A 510 8.60 18.12 -16.14
N PHE A 511 7.82 18.83 -16.96
CA PHE A 511 6.38 18.65 -17.06
C PHE A 511 6.09 17.72 -18.22
N ILE A 512 5.44 16.60 -17.95
CA ILE A 512 5.12 15.59 -18.95
C ILE A 512 3.60 15.43 -19.09
N SER A 513 3.19 14.93 -20.25
CA SER A 513 1.78 14.62 -20.52
C SER A 513 1.28 13.44 -19.68
N SER A 514 -0.04 13.31 -19.56
CA SER A 514 -0.64 12.16 -18.87
C SER A 514 -0.28 10.83 -19.53
N ASP A 515 -0.15 10.80 -20.87
CA ASP A 515 0.26 9.57 -21.57
C ASP A 515 1.71 9.19 -21.22
N GLU A 516 2.64 10.15 -21.20
CA GLU A 516 4.02 9.91 -20.79
C GLU A 516 4.11 9.49 -19.31
N TRP A 517 3.30 10.15 -18.45
CA TRP A 517 3.19 9.76 -17.04
C TRP A 517 2.72 8.31 -16.90
N ASN A 518 1.66 7.92 -17.62
CA ASN A 518 1.13 6.56 -17.61
C ASN A 518 2.18 5.52 -18.05
N LEU A 519 2.98 5.84 -19.04
CA LEU A 519 4.07 4.95 -19.49
C LEU A 519 5.14 4.77 -18.42
N LEU A 520 5.52 5.83 -17.69
CA LEU A 520 6.54 5.75 -16.64
C LEU A 520 6.01 5.06 -15.37
N THR A 521 4.77 5.34 -14.96
CA THR A 521 4.15 4.67 -13.81
C THR A 521 3.99 3.17 -14.07
N ASN A 522 3.61 2.78 -15.29
CA ASN A 522 3.57 1.38 -15.70
C ASN A 522 4.97 0.75 -15.72
N LYS A 523 5.97 1.45 -16.27
CA LYS A 523 7.35 0.93 -16.30
C LYS A 523 7.90 0.64 -14.90
N PHE A 524 7.70 1.56 -13.98
CA PHE A 524 8.27 1.47 -12.62
C PHE A 524 7.33 0.84 -11.60
N GLN A 525 6.09 0.54 -12.01
CA GLN A 525 5.05 -0.07 -11.17
C GLN A 525 4.79 0.72 -9.89
N PHE A 526 4.55 2.04 -10.01
CA PHE A 526 4.10 2.85 -8.89
C PHE A 526 2.75 3.51 -9.18
N ASN A 527 1.93 3.66 -8.15
CA ASN A 527 0.60 4.27 -8.18
C ASN A 527 0.44 5.41 -7.15
N ALA A 528 1.52 5.79 -6.49
CA ALA A 528 1.54 6.87 -5.50
C ALA A 528 2.83 7.67 -5.60
N ILE A 529 2.79 8.91 -5.15
CA ILE A 529 3.94 9.83 -5.05
C ILE A 529 4.10 10.31 -3.59
N PRO A 530 5.34 10.62 -3.14
CA PRO A 530 6.58 10.67 -3.92
C PRO A 530 7.07 9.29 -4.35
N PHE A 531 7.60 9.20 -5.56
CA PHE A 531 8.36 8.06 -6.05
C PHE A 531 9.70 8.55 -6.57
N THR A 532 10.80 7.91 -6.19
CA THR A 532 12.14 8.40 -6.51
C THR A 532 13.05 7.33 -7.06
N LEU A 533 14.00 7.73 -7.90
CA LEU A 533 15.04 6.87 -8.46
C LEU A 533 16.40 7.54 -8.28
N LEU A 534 17.40 6.78 -7.86
CA LEU A 534 18.80 7.17 -7.92
C LEU A 534 19.50 6.33 -9.00
N ILE A 535 20.18 7.01 -9.93
CA ILE A 535 20.77 6.41 -11.13
C ILE A 535 22.25 6.75 -11.15
N ASP A 536 23.09 5.75 -11.34
CA ASP A 536 24.55 5.90 -11.41
C ASP A 536 25.00 6.56 -12.75
N ARG A 537 26.28 6.87 -12.86
CA ARG A 537 26.88 7.48 -14.04
C ARG A 537 26.84 6.59 -15.29
N ASN A 538 26.61 5.28 -15.11
CA ASN A 538 26.44 4.32 -16.21
C ASN A 538 24.97 4.20 -16.64
N GLY A 539 24.06 4.90 -15.98
CA GLY A 539 22.62 4.88 -16.26
C GLY A 539 21.87 3.71 -15.60
N ASN A 540 22.46 3.01 -14.63
CA ASN A 540 21.81 1.96 -13.87
C ASN A 540 21.03 2.57 -12.69
N ILE A 541 19.82 2.08 -12.45
CA ILE A 541 19.07 2.41 -11.24
C ILE A 541 19.73 1.67 -10.08
N VAL A 542 20.21 2.41 -9.08
CA VAL A 542 20.87 1.86 -7.89
C VAL A 542 19.99 1.88 -6.66
N GLU A 543 19.01 2.81 -6.61
CA GLU A 543 18.05 2.91 -5.50
C GLU A 543 16.67 3.37 -5.98
N LYS A 544 15.63 2.96 -5.24
CA LYS A 544 14.23 3.40 -5.44
C LYS A 544 13.63 3.81 -4.11
N ASN A 545 12.87 4.90 -4.11
CA ASN A 545 12.15 5.43 -2.95
C ASN A 545 13.04 5.82 -1.76
N VAL A 546 14.30 6.13 -2.03
CA VAL A 546 15.27 6.57 -1.02
C VAL A 546 15.74 7.99 -1.37
N PRO A 547 15.59 8.98 -0.46
CA PRO A 547 16.16 10.29 -0.66
C PRO A 547 17.69 10.23 -0.70
N PRO A 548 18.37 10.96 -1.62
CA PRO A 548 19.82 10.92 -1.73
C PRO A 548 20.46 11.59 -0.52
N THR A 549 21.58 11.02 -0.06
CA THR A 549 22.46 11.63 0.96
C THR A 549 23.76 12.09 0.33
N ALA A 550 24.44 13.05 0.96
CA ALA A 550 25.77 13.50 0.49
C ALA A 550 26.77 12.35 0.41
N ALA A 551 26.79 11.48 1.44
CA ALA A 551 27.68 10.33 1.47
C ALA A 551 27.44 9.38 0.27
N ARG A 552 26.18 9.14 -0.08
CA ARG A 552 25.81 8.28 -1.19
C ARG A 552 26.15 8.89 -2.55
N LEU A 553 25.89 10.19 -2.71
CA LEU A 553 26.30 10.89 -3.94
C LEU A 553 27.83 10.89 -4.11
N ASP A 554 28.61 11.11 -3.05
CA ASP A 554 30.06 11.04 -3.08
C ASP A 554 30.59 9.65 -3.45
N GLU A 555 29.91 8.61 -3.00
CA GLU A 555 30.23 7.23 -3.38
C GLU A 555 30.01 6.98 -4.87
N LEU A 556 28.88 7.41 -5.43
CA LEU A 556 28.53 7.23 -6.84
C LEU A 556 29.36 8.12 -7.80
N LEU A 557 30.04 9.12 -7.27
CA LEU A 557 30.94 10.00 -8.02
C LEU A 557 32.37 9.43 -8.15
N LYS A 558 32.74 8.48 -7.30
CA LYS A 558 34.04 7.77 -7.34
C LYS A 558 34.09 6.78 -8.50
#